data_1959b6a995c96b47402db82a40670f59
#
_entry.id   1959b6a995c96b47402db82a40670f59
#
_cell.length_a   1.000
_cell.length_b   1.000
_cell.length_c   1.000
_cell.angle_alpha   90.00
_cell.angle_beta   90.00
_cell.angle_gamma   90.00
#
_symmetry.space_group_name_H-M   'P 1'
#
loop_
_entity.id
_entity.type
_entity.pdbx_description
1 polymer ?
#
loop_
_entity_poly.entity_id
_entity_poly.type
_entity_poly.pdbx_seq_one_letter_code
_entity_poly.pdbx_strand_id
1 'polypeptide(L)'
;MPRKGHIGKREVAADPIYGSTLVTKFINSMMWGGKKSTAENIFYDSMKKIQEKGGDDALKLFKKAVENAKPVLEVKTRRVGGANYQVPVEVNPDRRTSLAIRWLISYSRGRAEKGMTDKLSNELLDAANNRGASIKKKEDVHRMAEANKAFAHYRW
;
A
#
# COMPACT_ATOMS: atom_id res chain seq x y z
N MET A 1 -14.13 -24.81 -7.58
CA MET A 1 -13.57 -23.54 -8.06
C MET A 1 -14.00 -23.31 -9.50
N PRO A 2 -14.54 -22.13 -9.86
CA PRO A 2 -14.94 -21.87 -11.24
C PRO A 2 -13.70 -21.82 -12.14
N ARG A 3 -13.70 -22.60 -13.20
CA ARG A 3 -12.62 -22.64 -14.19
C ARG A 3 -12.72 -21.51 -15.23
N LYS A 4 -13.94 -21.10 -15.53
CA LYS A 4 -14.28 -20.05 -16.49
C LYS A 4 -15.47 -19.27 -15.91
N GLY A 5 -15.27 -18.13 -15.39
CA GLY A 5 -16.34 -17.31 -14.87
C GLY A 5 -15.81 -16.13 -14.07
N HIS A 6 -16.53 -15.06 -14.09
CA HIS A 6 -16.20 -13.88 -13.29
C HIS A 6 -16.49 -14.18 -11.82
N ILE A 7 -15.44 -14.15 -11.00
CA ILE A 7 -15.59 -14.27 -9.55
C ILE A 7 -15.89 -12.87 -9.03
N GLY A 8 -17.10 -12.67 -8.49
CA GLY A 8 -17.47 -11.42 -7.84
C GLY A 8 -16.52 -11.10 -6.69
N LYS A 9 -16.08 -9.86 -6.59
CA LYS A 9 -15.28 -9.40 -5.46
C LYS A 9 -16.16 -9.40 -4.21
N ARG A 10 -15.68 -9.98 -3.11
CA ARG A 10 -16.38 -9.88 -1.81
C ARG A 10 -16.35 -8.42 -1.35
N GLU A 11 -17.50 -7.94 -0.89
CA GLU A 11 -17.61 -6.64 -0.26
C GLU A 11 -16.89 -6.68 1.10
N VAL A 12 -16.13 -5.65 1.37
CA VAL A 12 -15.41 -5.50 2.64
C VAL A 12 -16.24 -4.56 3.51
N ALA A 13 -16.68 -5.05 4.67
CA ALA A 13 -17.38 -4.23 5.65
C ALA A 13 -16.50 -3.06 6.11
N ALA A 14 -17.11 -1.93 6.39
CA ALA A 14 -16.40 -0.78 6.96
C ALA A 14 -15.93 -1.08 8.39
N ASP A 15 -14.85 -0.44 8.78
CA ASP A 15 -14.31 -0.54 10.14
C ASP A 15 -15.30 0.07 11.16
N PRO A 16 -15.55 -0.59 12.31
CA PRO A 16 -16.54 -0.12 13.27
C PRO A 16 -16.17 1.21 13.94
N ILE A 17 -14.87 1.51 14.09
CA ILE A 17 -14.41 2.74 14.77
C ILE A 17 -14.33 3.91 13.80
N TYR A 18 -13.72 3.71 12.63
CA TYR A 18 -13.47 4.77 11.66
C TYR A 18 -14.46 4.81 10.50
N GLY A 19 -15.40 3.87 10.40
CA GLY A 19 -16.39 3.80 9.32
C GLY A 19 -15.80 3.70 7.90
N SER A 20 -14.56 3.22 7.78
CA SER A 20 -13.79 3.24 6.53
C SER A 20 -13.43 1.84 6.04
N THR A 21 -13.80 1.51 4.82
CA THR A 21 -13.41 0.26 4.15
C THR A 21 -11.91 0.19 3.87
N LEU A 22 -11.24 1.34 3.72
CA LEU A 22 -9.79 1.42 3.54
C LEU A 22 -9.04 0.93 4.79
N VAL A 23 -9.54 1.29 5.98
CA VAL A 23 -8.99 0.83 7.27
C VAL A 23 -9.12 -0.68 7.37
N THR A 24 -10.29 -1.24 7.09
CA THR A 24 -10.48 -2.70 7.10
C THR A 24 -9.55 -3.42 6.13
N LYS A 25 -9.39 -2.89 4.91
CA LYS A 25 -8.42 -3.45 3.93
C LYS A 25 -6.99 -3.41 4.45
N PHE A 26 -6.61 -2.34 5.14
CA PHE A 26 -5.28 -2.19 5.73
C PHE A 26 -5.04 -3.20 6.85
N ILE A 27 -5.96 -3.31 7.81
CA ILE A 27 -5.90 -4.27 8.92
C ILE A 27 -5.84 -5.71 8.40
N ASN A 28 -6.69 -6.06 7.45
CA ASN A 28 -6.69 -7.39 6.84
C ASN A 28 -5.35 -7.71 6.13
N SER A 29 -4.71 -6.72 5.53
CA SER A 29 -3.40 -6.89 4.88
C SER A 29 -2.25 -6.95 5.87
N MET A 30 -2.39 -6.31 7.04
CA MET A 30 -1.41 -6.33 8.11
C MET A 30 -1.48 -7.61 8.94
N MET A 31 -2.65 -8.23 9.01
CA MET A 31 -2.90 -9.45 9.76
C MET A 31 -1.94 -10.57 9.35
N TRP A 32 -1.44 -11.30 10.34
CA TRP A 32 -0.61 -12.48 10.13
C TRP A 32 -1.20 -13.67 10.91
N GLY A 33 -1.21 -14.86 10.31
CA GLY A 33 -1.69 -16.07 10.94
C GLY A 33 -3.16 -16.04 11.40
N GLY A 34 -4.00 -15.21 10.77
CA GLY A 34 -5.40 -15.06 11.13
C GLY A 34 -5.67 -14.25 12.42
N LYS A 35 -4.63 -13.67 13.04
CA LYS A 35 -4.75 -12.90 14.30
C LYS A 35 -5.30 -11.49 14.05
N LYS A 36 -6.60 -11.38 13.75
CA LYS A 36 -7.23 -10.13 13.38
C LYS A 36 -7.27 -9.12 14.53
N SER A 37 -7.64 -9.56 15.73
CA SER A 37 -7.71 -8.69 16.92
C SER A 37 -6.37 -8.03 17.26
N THR A 38 -5.27 -8.77 17.12
CA THR A 38 -3.92 -8.23 17.31
C THR A 38 -3.60 -7.15 16.27
N ALA A 39 -3.98 -7.36 15.00
CA ALA A 39 -3.78 -6.36 13.95
C ALA A 39 -4.64 -5.12 14.17
N GLU A 40 -5.87 -5.28 14.62
CA GLU A 40 -6.77 -4.17 14.99
C GLU A 40 -6.17 -3.33 16.11
N ASN A 41 -5.72 -3.95 17.21
CA ASN A 41 -5.11 -3.25 18.33
C ASN A 41 -3.86 -2.48 17.88
N ILE A 42 -2.95 -3.10 17.13
CA ILE A 42 -1.76 -2.41 16.60
C ILE A 42 -2.16 -1.20 15.75
N PHE A 43 -3.15 -1.34 14.89
CA PHE A 43 -3.60 -0.24 14.04
C PHE A 43 -4.20 0.90 14.87
N TYR A 44 -5.13 0.60 15.78
CA TYR A 44 -5.78 1.62 16.59
C TYR A 44 -4.81 2.34 17.53
N ASP A 45 -3.88 1.61 18.15
CA ASP A 45 -2.85 2.22 18.98
C ASP A 45 -1.87 3.08 18.17
N SER A 46 -1.59 2.68 16.92
CA SER A 46 -0.81 3.52 16.02
C SER A 46 -1.53 4.82 15.66
N MET A 47 -2.84 4.74 15.43
CA MET A 47 -3.67 5.92 15.14
C MET A 47 -3.75 6.88 16.34
N LYS A 48 -3.86 6.37 17.58
CA LYS A 48 -3.79 7.19 18.79
C LYS A 48 -2.45 7.93 18.87
N LYS A 49 -1.34 7.22 18.65
CA LYS A 49 0.00 7.84 18.64
C LYS A 49 0.17 8.90 17.54
N ILE A 50 -0.43 8.71 16.39
CA ILE A 50 -0.44 9.71 15.31
C ILE A 50 -1.20 10.96 15.75
N GLN A 51 -2.34 10.78 16.40
CA GLN A 51 -3.14 11.90 16.90
C GLN A 51 -2.40 12.70 17.99
N GLU A 52 -1.69 12.02 18.89
CA GLU A 52 -0.86 12.65 19.93
C GLU A 52 0.31 13.45 19.34
N LYS A 53 0.95 12.94 18.28
CA LYS A 53 2.11 13.59 17.66
C LYS A 53 1.75 14.64 16.61
N GLY A 54 0.66 14.44 15.89
CA GLY A 54 0.32 15.22 14.69
C GLY A 54 -0.70 16.33 14.92
N GLY A 55 -1.43 16.34 16.05
CA GLY A 55 -2.47 17.32 16.35
C GLY A 55 -3.68 17.33 15.38
N ASP A 56 -3.54 16.67 14.24
CA ASP A 56 -4.56 16.56 13.17
C ASP A 56 -5.38 15.28 13.32
N ASP A 57 -6.50 15.22 12.56
CA ASP A 57 -7.30 14.02 12.43
C ASP A 57 -6.45 12.84 11.87
N ALA A 58 -6.19 11.86 12.73
CA ALA A 58 -5.38 10.69 12.39
C ALA A 58 -5.89 9.96 11.14
N LEU A 59 -7.22 9.92 10.92
CA LEU A 59 -7.80 9.29 9.74
C LEU A 59 -7.46 10.06 8.46
N LYS A 60 -7.42 11.39 8.50
CA LYS A 60 -7.00 12.22 7.36
C LYS A 60 -5.53 11.99 7.04
N LEU A 61 -4.67 11.96 8.06
CA LEU A 61 -3.25 11.64 7.89
C LEU A 61 -3.03 10.25 7.29
N PHE A 62 -3.76 9.25 7.78
CA PHE A 62 -3.72 7.90 7.23
C PHE A 62 -4.14 7.86 5.76
N LYS A 63 -5.27 8.48 5.40
CA LYS A 63 -5.73 8.56 4.00
C LYS A 63 -4.70 9.27 3.12
N LYS A 64 -4.12 10.37 3.58
CA LYS A 64 -3.06 11.10 2.90
C LYS A 64 -1.80 10.24 2.68
N ALA A 65 -1.36 9.50 3.71
CA ALA A 65 -0.23 8.58 3.61
C ALA A 65 -0.45 7.50 2.55
N VAL A 66 -1.64 6.88 2.54
CA VAL A 66 -2.00 5.88 1.52
C VAL A 66 -2.03 6.50 0.13
N GLU A 67 -2.61 7.69 -0.02
CA GLU A 67 -2.69 8.39 -1.32
C GLU A 67 -1.30 8.72 -1.86
N ASN A 68 -0.42 9.24 -1.01
CA ASN A 68 0.97 9.55 -1.37
C ASN A 68 1.76 8.31 -1.79
N ALA A 69 1.46 7.14 -1.23
CA ALA A 69 2.14 5.88 -1.53
C ALA A 69 1.61 5.18 -2.80
N LYS A 70 0.47 5.60 -3.36
CA LYS A 70 -0.12 4.97 -4.56
C LYS A 70 0.75 5.20 -5.80
N PRO A 71 1.19 4.14 -6.50
CA PRO A 71 1.90 4.27 -7.77
C PRO A 71 0.92 4.51 -8.93
N VAL A 72 1.30 5.31 -9.90
CA VAL A 72 0.57 5.51 -11.15
C VAL A 72 1.00 4.46 -12.19
N LEU A 73 2.30 4.15 -12.22
CA LEU A 73 2.92 3.22 -13.17
C LEU A 73 3.55 2.04 -12.43
N GLU A 74 3.55 0.89 -13.06
CA GLU A 74 4.34 -0.28 -12.68
C GLU A 74 5.05 -0.86 -13.90
N VAL A 75 6.10 -1.64 -13.66
CA VAL A 75 6.81 -2.34 -14.73
C VAL A 75 6.41 -3.80 -14.72
N LYS A 76 5.98 -4.32 -15.86
CA LYS A 76 5.68 -5.74 -16.08
C LYS A 76 6.65 -6.35 -17.05
N THR A 77 7.16 -7.52 -16.72
CA THR A 77 8.02 -8.28 -17.63
C THR A 77 7.16 -8.95 -18.72
N ARG A 78 7.50 -8.72 -19.97
CA ARG A 78 6.90 -9.36 -21.14
C ARG A 78 7.96 -10.09 -21.94
N ARG A 79 7.64 -11.29 -22.41
CA ARG A 79 8.52 -12.07 -23.29
C ARG A 79 8.09 -11.90 -24.74
N VAL A 80 8.98 -11.33 -25.55
CA VAL A 80 8.75 -11.13 -26.98
C VAL A 80 9.95 -11.67 -27.75
N GLY A 81 9.73 -12.59 -28.70
CA GLY A 81 10.81 -13.16 -29.52
C GLY A 81 11.91 -13.85 -28.74
N GLY A 82 11.61 -14.40 -27.52
CA GLY A 82 12.60 -15.06 -26.65
C GLY A 82 13.31 -14.14 -25.67
N ALA A 83 13.25 -12.82 -25.82
CA ALA A 83 13.80 -11.84 -24.89
C ALA A 83 12.75 -11.33 -23.90
N ASN A 84 13.18 -11.02 -22.67
CA ASN A 84 12.33 -10.45 -21.63
C ASN A 84 12.46 -8.93 -21.61
N TYR A 85 11.36 -8.23 -21.86
CA TYR A 85 11.30 -6.77 -21.83
C TYR A 85 10.52 -6.31 -20.59
N GLN A 86 10.99 -5.24 -19.98
CA GLN A 86 10.28 -4.58 -18.88
C GLN A 86 9.41 -3.47 -19.46
N VAL A 87 8.10 -3.69 -19.47
CA VAL A 87 7.13 -2.79 -20.11
C VAL A 87 6.43 -1.96 -19.03
N PRO A 88 6.47 -0.62 -19.12
CA PRO A 88 5.71 0.24 -18.21
C PRO A 88 4.23 0.18 -18.52
N VAL A 89 3.41 -0.03 -17.49
CA VAL A 89 1.95 -0.16 -17.59
C VAL A 89 1.30 0.69 -16.51
N GLU A 90 0.20 1.35 -16.83
CA GLU A 90 -0.63 2.03 -15.84
C GLU A 90 -1.24 1.03 -14.87
N VAL A 91 -1.27 1.41 -13.59
CA VAL A 91 -1.82 0.57 -12.55
C VAL A 91 -3.32 0.85 -12.39
N ASN A 92 -4.13 -0.19 -12.37
CA ASN A 92 -5.56 -0.09 -12.07
C ASN A 92 -5.78 0.51 -10.67
N PRO A 93 -6.80 1.37 -10.44
CA PRO A 93 -7.07 2.03 -9.16
C PRO A 93 -7.12 1.09 -7.94
N ASP A 94 -7.78 -0.07 -8.06
CA ASP A 94 -7.83 -1.07 -6.99
C ASP A 94 -6.44 -1.62 -6.64
N ARG A 95 -5.62 -1.84 -7.68
CA ARG A 95 -4.26 -2.32 -7.51
C ARG A 95 -3.34 -1.25 -6.93
N ARG A 96 -3.51 0.02 -7.31
CA ARG A 96 -2.77 1.14 -6.71
C ARG A 96 -2.93 1.15 -5.19
N THR A 97 -4.17 1.03 -4.72
CA THR A 97 -4.48 0.96 -3.29
C THR A 97 -3.84 -0.27 -2.62
N SER A 98 -3.92 -1.44 -3.26
CA SER A 98 -3.34 -2.67 -2.72
C SER A 98 -1.81 -2.61 -2.64
N LEU A 99 -1.15 -1.99 -3.62
CA LEU A 99 0.30 -1.79 -3.62
C LEU A 99 0.74 -0.82 -2.53
N ALA A 100 0.04 0.31 -2.38
CA ALA A 100 0.31 1.29 -1.34
C ALA A 100 0.22 0.66 0.06
N ILE A 101 -0.85 -0.06 0.35
CA ILE A 101 -1.04 -0.77 1.62
C ILE A 101 0.10 -1.76 1.87
N ARG A 102 0.44 -2.57 0.87
CA ARG A 102 1.52 -3.56 0.97
C ARG A 102 2.87 -2.91 1.26
N TRP A 103 3.20 -1.83 0.58
CA TRP A 103 4.45 -1.12 0.78
C TRP A 103 4.52 -0.47 2.16
N LEU A 104 3.48 0.26 2.58
CA LEU A 104 3.42 0.84 3.92
C LEU A 104 3.64 -0.22 5.01
N ILE A 105 2.96 -1.36 4.93
CA ILE A 105 3.10 -2.45 5.90
C ILE A 105 4.51 -3.07 5.85
N SER A 106 5.02 -3.34 4.64
CA SER A 106 6.32 -3.98 4.49
C SER A 106 7.46 -3.12 5.03
N TYR A 107 7.45 -1.83 4.70
CA TYR A 107 8.49 -0.91 5.16
C TYR A 107 8.32 -0.52 6.63
N SER A 108 7.11 -0.45 7.16
CA SER A 108 6.90 -0.35 8.60
C SER A 108 7.57 -1.52 9.34
N ARG A 109 7.38 -2.75 8.89
CA ARG A 109 8.02 -3.93 9.51
C ARG A 109 9.54 -3.87 9.50
N GLY A 110 10.14 -3.27 8.49
CA GLY A 110 11.59 -3.12 8.35
C GLY A 110 12.22 -1.99 9.17
N ARG A 111 11.44 -1.17 9.86
CA ARG A 111 11.98 -0.07 10.70
C ARG A 111 12.69 -0.60 11.95
N ALA A 112 13.56 0.22 12.51
CA ALA A 112 14.40 -0.15 13.65
C ALA A 112 13.70 -0.08 15.02
N GLU A 113 12.53 0.57 15.12
CA GLU A 113 11.80 0.72 16.37
C GLU A 113 11.40 -0.65 16.94
N LYS A 114 11.22 -0.76 18.27
CA LYS A 114 10.92 -2.04 18.93
C LYS A 114 9.52 -2.58 18.64
N GLY A 115 8.51 -1.74 18.68
CA GLY A 115 7.10 -2.13 18.59
C GLY A 115 6.52 -1.90 17.20
N MET A 116 5.63 -2.79 16.71
CA MET A 116 4.95 -2.59 15.43
C MET A 116 4.06 -1.34 15.42
N THR A 117 3.51 -0.96 16.57
CA THR A 117 2.72 0.26 16.76
C THR A 117 3.57 1.51 16.46
N ASP A 118 4.80 1.57 16.98
CA ASP A 118 5.71 2.70 16.75
C ASP A 118 6.22 2.72 15.30
N LYS A 119 6.59 1.55 14.77
CA LYS A 119 6.99 1.38 13.38
C LYS A 119 5.93 1.89 12.41
N LEU A 120 4.68 1.50 12.65
CA LEU A 120 3.56 1.87 11.79
C LEU A 120 3.22 3.35 11.92
N SER A 121 3.13 3.89 13.13
CA SER A 121 2.83 5.30 13.35
C SER A 121 3.85 6.22 12.69
N ASN A 122 5.14 5.91 12.84
CA ASN A 122 6.21 6.72 12.25
C ASN A 122 6.26 6.61 10.72
N GLU A 123 6.05 5.41 10.15
CA GLU A 123 5.99 5.25 8.68
C GLU A 123 4.80 5.98 8.08
N LEU A 124 3.64 5.96 8.73
CA LEU A 124 2.45 6.69 8.26
C LEU A 124 2.66 8.22 8.32
N LEU A 125 3.28 8.73 9.39
CA LEU A 125 3.63 10.15 9.50
C LEU A 125 4.63 10.57 8.41
N ASP A 126 5.68 9.77 8.21
CA ASP A 126 6.67 10.02 7.16
C ASP A 126 6.02 10.01 5.77
N ALA A 127 5.19 9.01 5.48
CA ALA A 127 4.48 8.89 4.20
C ALA A 127 3.47 10.02 3.95
N ALA A 128 2.78 10.51 4.99
CA ALA A 128 1.90 11.68 4.88
C ALA A 128 2.67 12.96 4.50
N ASN A 129 3.94 13.04 4.88
CA ASN A 129 4.85 14.12 4.56
C ASN A 129 5.72 13.86 3.30
N ASN A 130 5.33 12.89 2.46
CA ASN A 130 6.09 12.45 1.28
C ASN A 130 7.53 12.02 1.59
N ARG A 131 7.74 11.38 2.74
CA ARG A 131 9.03 10.85 3.20
C ARG A 131 8.87 9.36 3.50
N GLY A 132 9.98 8.70 3.85
CA GLY A 132 9.96 7.30 4.26
C GLY A 132 10.24 6.32 3.12
N ALA A 133 10.47 5.07 3.51
CA ALA A 133 10.90 4.02 2.59
C ALA A 133 9.78 3.57 1.63
N SER A 134 8.52 3.67 2.04
CA SER A 134 7.37 3.38 1.19
C SER A 134 7.23 4.37 0.02
N ILE A 135 7.47 5.66 0.28
CA ILE A 135 7.47 6.69 -0.77
C ILE A 135 8.67 6.51 -1.71
N LYS A 136 9.86 6.25 -1.15
CA LYS A 136 11.04 5.93 -1.96
C LYS A 136 10.79 4.75 -2.90
N LYS A 137 10.10 3.71 -2.43
CA LYS A 137 9.72 2.57 -3.28
C LYS A 137 8.82 2.99 -4.44
N LYS A 138 7.85 3.86 -4.19
CA LYS A 138 7.01 4.41 -5.28
C LYS A 138 7.86 5.14 -6.31
N GLU A 139 8.77 6.01 -5.86
CA GLU A 139 9.66 6.76 -6.73
C GLU A 139 10.60 5.85 -7.53
N ASP A 140 11.16 4.81 -6.91
CA ASP A 140 11.99 3.82 -7.59
C ASP A 140 11.23 3.07 -8.69
N VAL A 141 9.97 2.68 -8.43
CA VAL A 141 9.11 2.04 -9.43
C VAL A 141 8.80 3.00 -10.58
N HIS A 142 8.50 4.27 -10.29
CA HIS A 142 8.26 5.28 -11.33
C HIS A 142 9.53 5.54 -12.14
N ARG A 143 10.70 5.63 -11.52
CA ARG A 143 12.00 5.79 -12.19
C ARG A 143 12.30 4.60 -13.10
N MET A 144 12.04 3.37 -12.65
CA MET A 144 12.16 2.17 -13.49
C MET A 144 11.20 2.21 -14.68
N ALA A 145 9.96 2.65 -14.47
CA ALA A 145 8.98 2.80 -15.55
C ALA A 145 9.42 3.85 -16.58
N GLU A 146 9.98 4.95 -16.13
CA GLU A 146 10.49 6.00 -17.00
C GLU A 146 11.72 5.54 -17.80
N ALA A 147 12.67 4.87 -17.16
CA ALA A 147 13.85 4.30 -17.84
C ALA A 147 13.47 3.27 -18.91
N ASN A 148 12.37 2.57 -18.74
CA ASN A 148 11.86 1.59 -19.70
C ASN A 148 10.79 2.14 -20.66
N LYS A 149 10.61 3.45 -20.73
CA LYS A 149 9.59 4.13 -21.55
C LYS A 149 9.68 3.76 -23.03
N ALA A 150 10.88 3.49 -23.53
CA ALA A 150 11.11 3.06 -24.91
C ALA A 150 10.36 1.76 -25.27
N PHE A 151 10.09 0.89 -24.28
CA PHE A 151 9.38 -0.38 -24.48
C PHE A 151 7.86 -0.27 -24.29
N ALA A 152 7.31 0.93 -24.11
CA ALA A 152 5.88 1.15 -23.91
C ALA A 152 5.02 0.63 -25.08
N HIS A 153 5.56 0.59 -26.29
CA HIS A 153 4.88 0.07 -27.49
C HIS A 153 4.63 -1.45 -27.45
N TYR A 154 5.30 -2.20 -26.56
CA TYR A 154 5.00 -3.61 -26.31
C TYR A 154 3.82 -3.81 -25.32
N ARG A 155 3.11 -2.76 -24.98
CA ARG A 155 1.91 -2.80 -24.15
C ARG A 155 0.72 -3.30 -24.96
N TRP A 156 0.01 -4.29 -24.46
CA TRP A 156 -1.29 -4.81 -24.93
C TRP A 156 -2.22 -5.09 -23.76
#